data_f50783b97096bcd1b8c4d1b092f225d7
#
_entry.id   f50783b97096bcd1b8c4d1b092f225d7
#
_cell.length_a   1.000
_cell.length_b   1.000
_cell.length_c   1.000
_cell.angle_alpha   90.00
_cell.angle_beta   90.00
_cell.angle_gamma   90.00
#
_symmetry.space_group_name_H-M   'P 1'
#
loop_
_entity.id
_entity.type
_entity.pdbx_description
1 polymer ?
#
loop_
_entity_poly.entity_id
_entity_poly.type
_entity_poly.pdbx_seq_one_letter_code
_entity_poly.pdbx_strand_id
1 'polypeptide(L)'
;MDKTPGKVHTVSIESSACNETFDVQYYLPKSYSDLYKYNVIITFDSQDFFKYGQIERLIEKLEKTEEIQRTIIVGVPYPSVEWRKHYFNPNGEHHENFVTFVGRELNSFIDNNFSTLKMANSRLLMGESLAGSFSLSTV
;
A
#
# COMPACT_ATOMS: atom_id res chain seq x y z
N MET A 1 -5.15 3.38 16.66
CA MET A 1 -5.36 3.44 15.21
C MET A 1 -6.70 2.82 14.88
N ASP A 2 -7.47 3.46 14.00
CA ASP A 2 -8.83 3.01 13.65
C ASP A 2 -8.74 1.79 12.73
N LYS A 3 -9.38 0.69 13.13
CA LYS A 3 -9.44 -0.56 12.37
C LYS A 3 -10.87 -0.94 11.99
N THR A 4 -11.74 0.05 11.81
CA THR A 4 -13.10 -0.20 11.36
C THR A 4 -13.10 -0.85 9.97
N PRO A 5 -13.62 -2.08 9.82
CA PRO A 5 -13.63 -2.76 8.51
C PRO A 5 -14.55 -2.06 7.51
N GLY A 6 -14.24 -2.24 6.23
CA GLY A 6 -15.09 -1.75 5.14
C GLY A 6 -14.98 -0.26 4.85
N LYS A 7 -13.94 0.40 5.37
CA LYS A 7 -13.68 1.84 5.14
C LYS A 7 -12.24 2.08 4.76
N VAL A 8 -12.00 3.12 3.97
CA VAL A 8 -10.65 3.61 3.70
C VAL A 8 -10.27 4.57 4.83
N HIS A 9 -9.14 4.31 5.47
CA HIS A 9 -8.60 5.13 6.55
C HIS A 9 -7.30 5.79 6.10
N THR A 10 -6.92 6.87 6.77
CA THR A 10 -5.65 7.56 6.53
C THR A 10 -4.88 7.65 7.84
N VAL A 11 -3.58 7.38 7.78
CA VAL A 11 -2.66 7.51 8.91
C VAL A 11 -1.38 8.17 8.44
N SER A 12 -0.82 9.06 9.27
CA SER A 12 0.46 9.70 8.96
C SER A 12 1.61 8.85 9.49
N ILE A 13 2.58 8.56 8.63
CA ILE A 13 3.77 7.79 8.96
C ILE A 13 4.99 8.65 8.70
N GLU A 14 5.81 8.86 9.73
CA GLU A 14 7.09 9.54 9.59
C GLU A 14 8.12 8.58 9.03
N SER A 15 8.80 9.00 7.96
CA SER A 15 9.86 8.23 7.33
C SER A 15 11.22 8.80 7.70
N SER A 16 12.04 8.00 8.37
CA SER A 16 13.44 8.36 8.63
C SER A 16 14.25 8.35 7.33
N ALA A 17 13.98 7.37 6.46
CA ALA A 17 14.70 7.22 5.20
C ALA A 17 14.49 8.41 4.26
N CYS A 18 13.26 8.93 4.19
CA CYS A 18 12.91 10.05 3.30
C CYS A 18 12.94 11.40 4.01
N ASN A 19 13.03 11.41 5.34
CA ASN A 19 12.94 12.62 6.17
C ASN A 19 11.65 13.40 5.85
N GLU A 20 10.54 12.68 5.77
CA GLU A 20 9.25 13.19 5.31
C GLU A 20 8.13 12.40 5.98
N THR A 21 6.93 13.01 6.06
CA THR A 21 5.74 12.35 6.58
C THR A 21 4.83 11.97 5.41
N PHE A 22 4.39 10.72 5.37
CA PHE A 22 3.46 10.23 4.35
C PHE A 22 2.09 9.98 4.94
N ASP A 23 1.04 10.44 4.25
CA ASP A 23 -0.34 10.15 4.59
C ASP A 23 -0.75 8.85 3.89
N VAL A 24 -0.54 7.74 4.58
CA VAL A 24 -0.79 6.41 4.05
C VAL A 24 -2.26 6.06 4.24
N GLN A 25 -2.88 5.53 3.19
CA GLN A 25 -4.24 5.04 3.23
C GLN A 25 -4.25 3.52 3.42
N TYR A 26 -5.25 3.00 4.11
CA TYR A 26 -5.41 1.56 4.25
C TYR A 26 -6.88 1.18 4.26
N TYR A 27 -7.16 0.00 3.72
CA TYR A 27 -8.50 -0.56 3.67
C TYR A 27 -8.46 -1.98 4.23
N LEU A 28 -9.28 -2.20 5.26
CA LEU A 28 -9.48 -3.53 5.84
C LEU A 28 -10.80 -4.08 5.30
N PRO A 29 -10.82 -5.30 4.74
CA PRO A 29 -12.05 -5.87 4.21
C PRO A 29 -13.12 -5.98 5.29
N LYS A 30 -14.38 -6.03 4.89
CA LYS A 30 -15.51 -6.11 5.84
C LYS A 30 -15.43 -7.30 6.77
N SER A 31 -14.79 -8.38 6.33
CA SER A 31 -14.58 -9.60 7.11
C SER A 31 -13.32 -9.55 8.00
N TYR A 32 -12.63 -8.40 8.08
CA TYR A 32 -11.36 -8.32 8.79
C TYR A 32 -11.48 -8.78 10.24
N SER A 33 -10.55 -9.65 10.64
CA SER A 33 -10.43 -10.15 12.00
C SER A 33 -8.98 -10.52 12.28
N ASP A 34 -8.52 -10.29 13.50
CA ASP A 34 -7.18 -10.70 13.93
C ASP A 34 -7.03 -12.22 14.01
N LEU A 35 -8.13 -12.98 13.87
CA LEU A 35 -8.10 -14.44 13.82
C LEU A 35 -7.56 -14.99 12.51
N TYR A 36 -7.54 -14.17 11.46
CA TYR A 36 -7.07 -14.57 10.14
C TYR A 36 -5.75 -13.85 9.80
N LYS A 37 -5.00 -14.41 8.84
CA LYS A 37 -3.81 -13.79 8.28
C LYS A 37 -4.09 -13.31 6.85
N TYR A 38 -3.66 -12.10 6.53
CA TYR A 38 -4.03 -11.41 5.30
C TYR A 38 -2.85 -11.22 4.38
N ASN A 39 -3.09 -11.38 3.09
CA ASN A 39 -2.19 -10.86 2.05
C ASN A 39 -2.28 -9.33 2.02
N VAL A 40 -1.29 -8.68 1.43
CA VAL A 40 -1.23 -7.23 1.35
C VAL A 40 -1.02 -6.79 -0.09
N ILE A 41 -1.84 -5.86 -0.55
CA ILE A 41 -1.60 -5.12 -1.79
C ILE A 41 -1.13 -3.72 -1.39
N ILE A 42 0.04 -3.32 -1.88
CA ILE A 42 0.56 -1.97 -1.70
C ILE A 42 0.42 -1.25 -3.02
N THR A 43 -0.36 -0.18 -3.05
CA THR A 43 -0.57 0.65 -4.25
C THR A 43 0.03 2.03 -4.06
N PHE A 44 0.66 2.57 -5.11
CA PHE A 44 1.39 3.83 -5.03
C PHE A 44 0.62 5.03 -5.56
N ASP A 45 -0.43 4.83 -6.31
CA ASP A 45 -1.32 5.91 -6.75
C ASP A 45 -2.67 5.74 -6.04
N SER A 46 -2.64 5.62 -4.70
CA SER A 46 -3.81 5.20 -3.94
C SER A 46 -5.01 6.11 -4.11
N GLN A 47 -4.81 7.43 -4.29
CA GLN A 47 -5.93 8.34 -4.54
C GLN A 47 -6.65 7.99 -5.84
N ASP A 48 -5.95 7.48 -6.85
CA ASP A 48 -6.54 7.08 -8.11
C ASP A 48 -7.21 5.71 -8.01
N PHE A 49 -6.55 4.74 -7.37
CA PHE A 49 -7.10 3.40 -7.19
C PHE A 49 -8.34 3.39 -6.30
N PHE A 50 -8.34 4.14 -5.20
CA PHE A 50 -9.50 4.19 -4.31
C PHE A 50 -10.63 5.05 -4.86
N LYS A 51 -10.29 6.21 -5.48
CA LYS A 51 -11.30 7.15 -5.97
C LYS A 51 -11.88 6.75 -7.33
N TYR A 52 -11.03 6.37 -8.27
CA TYR A 52 -11.44 6.08 -9.65
C TYR A 52 -11.54 4.59 -9.95
N GLY A 53 -10.62 3.80 -9.44
CA GLY A 53 -10.59 2.35 -9.66
C GLY A 53 -11.50 1.56 -8.76
N GLN A 54 -11.93 2.14 -7.63
CA GLN A 54 -12.77 1.47 -6.62
C GLN A 54 -12.24 0.07 -6.28
N ILE A 55 -10.93 0.01 -6.07
CA ILE A 55 -10.23 -1.25 -5.85
C ILE A 55 -10.77 -2.00 -4.64
N GLU A 56 -11.23 -1.30 -3.61
CA GLU A 56 -11.80 -1.90 -2.42
C GLU A 56 -13.07 -2.71 -2.73
N ARG A 57 -13.88 -2.26 -3.68
CA ARG A 57 -15.09 -2.99 -4.10
C ARG A 57 -14.73 -4.24 -4.88
N LEU A 58 -13.72 -4.15 -5.74
CA LEU A 58 -13.25 -5.30 -6.51
C LEU A 58 -12.69 -6.38 -5.59
N ILE A 59 -11.86 -5.99 -4.63
CA ILE A 59 -11.28 -6.92 -3.66
C ILE A 59 -12.37 -7.61 -2.83
N GLU A 60 -13.36 -6.86 -2.35
CA GLU A 60 -14.48 -7.44 -1.61
C GLU A 60 -15.25 -8.47 -2.44
N LYS A 61 -15.52 -8.14 -3.70
CA LYS A 61 -16.21 -9.05 -4.60
C LYS A 61 -15.42 -10.32 -4.86
N LEU A 62 -14.13 -10.22 -5.15
CA LEU A 62 -13.27 -11.36 -5.43
C LEU A 62 -13.06 -12.24 -4.20
N GLU A 63 -12.94 -11.64 -3.02
CA GLU A 63 -12.82 -12.39 -1.77
C GLU A 63 -14.13 -13.15 -1.46
N LYS A 64 -15.27 -12.51 -1.68
CA LYS A 64 -16.58 -13.12 -1.45
C LYS A 64 -16.83 -14.33 -2.34
N THR A 65 -16.33 -14.30 -3.59
CA THR A 65 -16.45 -15.43 -4.53
C THR A 65 -15.29 -16.42 -4.40
N GLU A 66 -14.40 -16.21 -3.43
CA GLU A 66 -13.22 -17.07 -3.18
C GLU A 66 -12.23 -17.10 -4.35
N GLU A 67 -12.27 -16.08 -5.24
CA GLU A 67 -11.32 -15.97 -6.36
C GLU A 67 -9.97 -15.47 -5.90
N ILE A 68 -9.91 -14.74 -4.77
CA ILE A 68 -8.66 -14.35 -4.13
C ILE A 68 -8.71 -14.65 -2.64
N GLN A 69 -7.55 -14.76 -2.02
CA GLN A 69 -7.42 -14.92 -0.59
C GLN A 69 -7.72 -13.60 0.13
N ARG A 70 -7.93 -13.67 1.45
CA ARG A 70 -8.13 -12.47 2.28
C ARG A 70 -7.00 -11.49 2.10
N THR A 71 -7.34 -10.24 1.79
CA THR A 71 -6.37 -9.21 1.39
C THR A 71 -6.71 -7.87 2.03
N ILE A 72 -5.70 -7.19 2.54
CA ILE A 72 -5.79 -5.77 2.92
C ILE A 72 -5.09 -4.92 1.87
N ILE A 73 -5.51 -3.67 1.74
CA ILE A 73 -4.93 -2.73 0.78
C ILE A 73 -4.27 -1.60 1.56
N VAL A 74 -3.01 -1.32 1.23
CA VAL A 74 -2.27 -0.19 1.78
C VAL A 74 -1.86 0.70 0.62
N GLY A 75 -2.19 1.98 0.71
CA GLY A 75 -1.96 2.91 -0.37
C GLY A 75 -1.08 4.08 0.03
N VAL A 76 -0.12 4.41 -0.83
CA VAL A 76 0.71 5.59 -0.68
C VAL A 76 0.32 6.58 -1.77
N PRO A 77 -0.40 7.67 -1.44
CA PRO A 77 -0.75 8.68 -2.43
C PRO A 77 0.47 9.53 -2.78
N TYR A 78 0.48 10.09 -3.97
CA TYR A 78 1.51 11.05 -4.38
C TYR A 78 1.00 12.48 -4.23
N PRO A 79 1.80 13.41 -3.67
CA PRO A 79 1.38 14.80 -3.51
C PRO A 79 1.31 15.58 -4.83
N SER A 80 2.20 15.26 -5.78
CA SER A 80 2.28 15.97 -7.06
C SER A 80 3.00 15.15 -8.12
N VAL A 81 2.88 15.55 -9.38
CA VAL A 81 3.61 14.94 -10.49
C VAL A 81 5.12 15.11 -10.30
N GLU A 82 5.56 16.26 -9.79
CA GLU A 82 6.98 16.51 -9.51
C GLU A 82 7.51 15.52 -8.47
N TRP A 83 6.74 15.26 -7.41
CA TRP A 83 7.08 14.28 -6.39
C TRP A 83 7.30 12.88 -7.01
N ARG A 84 6.42 12.46 -7.93
CA ARG A 84 6.53 11.17 -8.61
C ARG A 84 7.84 11.01 -9.36
N LYS A 85 8.31 12.07 -10.00
CA LYS A 85 9.58 12.05 -10.74
C LYS A 85 10.77 11.78 -9.84
N HIS A 86 10.76 12.32 -8.63
CA HIS A 86 11.86 12.14 -7.68
C HIS A 86 11.85 10.82 -6.94
N TYR A 87 10.66 10.26 -6.69
CA TYR A 87 10.51 9.09 -5.84
C TYR A 87 10.25 7.79 -6.62
N PHE A 88 9.45 7.83 -7.67
CA PHE A 88 9.10 6.62 -8.43
C PHE A 88 10.09 6.30 -9.55
N ASN A 89 10.68 7.31 -10.17
CA ASN A 89 11.63 7.12 -11.26
C ASN A 89 12.92 6.49 -10.71
N PRO A 90 13.42 5.36 -11.27
CA PRO A 90 14.68 4.74 -10.83
C PRO A 90 15.89 5.69 -10.88
N ASN A 91 15.85 6.69 -11.73
CA ASN A 91 16.89 7.73 -11.82
C ASN A 91 16.55 8.98 -11.00
N GLY A 92 15.46 8.95 -10.24
CA GLY A 92 15.02 10.07 -9.43
C GLY A 92 15.92 10.31 -8.21
N GLU A 93 15.96 11.54 -7.76
CA GLU A 93 16.84 11.99 -6.66
C GLU A 93 16.57 11.22 -5.35
N HIS A 94 15.30 10.91 -5.07
CA HIS A 94 14.89 10.30 -3.80
C HIS A 94 14.43 8.85 -3.94
N HIS A 95 14.71 8.23 -5.08
CA HIS A 95 14.23 6.88 -5.37
C HIS A 95 14.70 5.84 -4.33
N GLU A 96 16.00 5.82 -4.02
CA GLU A 96 16.55 4.84 -3.08
C GLU A 96 15.99 5.02 -1.67
N ASN A 97 15.78 6.27 -1.25
CA ASN A 97 15.19 6.56 0.04
C ASN A 97 13.76 6.03 0.11
N PHE A 98 13.00 6.16 -0.97
CA PHE A 98 11.64 5.67 -1.04
C PHE A 98 11.58 4.13 -1.09
N VAL A 99 12.52 3.48 -1.77
CA VAL A 99 12.67 2.02 -1.73
C VAL A 99 12.87 1.55 -0.29
N THR A 100 13.72 2.24 0.47
CA THR A 100 13.94 1.93 1.90
C THR A 100 12.67 2.15 2.72
N PHE A 101 11.94 3.23 2.47
CA PHE A 101 10.66 3.48 3.14
C PHE A 101 9.69 2.31 2.91
N VAL A 102 9.46 1.93 1.67
CA VAL A 102 8.52 0.85 1.34
C VAL A 102 8.99 -0.49 1.88
N GLY A 103 10.27 -0.82 1.67
CA GLY A 103 10.81 -2.14 2.03
C GLY A 103 10.98 -2.36 3.51
N ARG A 104 11.26 -1.33 4.28
CA ARG A 104 11.51 -1.44 5.72
C ARG A 104 10.44 -0.77 6.55
N GLU A 105 10.28 0.53 6.41
CA GLU A 105 9.43 1.32 7.30
C GLU A 105 7.95 1.02 7.12
N LEU A 106 7.47 1.01 5.88
CA LEU A 106 6.07 0.72 5.56
C LEU A 106 5.72 -0.73 5.88
N ASN A 107 6.56 -1.69 5.49
CA ASN A 107 6.34 -3.10 5.79
C ASN A 107 6.31 -3.37 7.29
N SER A 108 7.22 -2.76 8.06
CA SER A 108 7.21 -2.89 9.53
C SER A 108 5.94 -2.32 10.12
N PHE A 109 5.48 -1.17 9.64
CA PHE A 109 4.22 -0.59 10.07
C PHE A 109 3.04 -1.53 9.81
N ILE A 110 2.96 -2.11 8.63
CA ILE A 110 1.90 -3.03 8.24
C ILE A 110 1.91 -4.27 9.14
N ASP A 111 3.05 -4.89 9.31
CA ASP A 111 3.18 -6.13 10.09
C ASP A 111 2.95 -5.93 11.59
N ASN A 112 3.28 -4.74 12.10
CA ASN A 112 3.08 -4.42 13.52
C ASN A 112 1.64 -4.02 13.86
N ASN A 113 0.86 -3.57 12.89
CA ASN A 113 -0.47 -3.04 13.12
C ASN A 113 -1.61 -3.92 12.60
N PHE A 114 -1.34 -4.79 11.63
CA PHE A 114 -2.37 -5.64 11.03
C PHE A 114 -1.99 -7.12 11.11
N SER A 115 -3.02 -7.98 11.04
CA SER A 115 -2.84 -9.42 11.04
C SER A 115 -2.48 -9.90 9.63
N THR A 116 -1.20 -10.00 9.33
CA THR A 116 -0.69 -10.26 7.99
C THR A 116 0.18 -11.51 7.90
N LEU A 117 0.24 -12.08 6.69
CA LEU A 117 1.23 -13.08 6.33
C LEU A 117 2.56 -12.34 6.10
N LYS A 118 3.58 -12.65 6.90
CA LYS A 118 4.87 -11.94 6.87
C LYS A 118 5.84 -12.57 5.90
N MET A 119 5.39 -12.79 4.65
CA MET A 119 6.17 -13.42 3.59
C MET A 119 6.16 -12.55 2.34
N ALA A 120 7.29 -12.50 1.64
CA ALA A 120 7.42 -11.67 0.44
C ALA A 120 6.38 -12.03 -0.64
N ASN A 121 6.08 -13.31 -0.83
CA ASN A 121 5.11 -13.76 -1.82
C ASN A 121 3.65 -13.48 -1.45
N SER A 122 3.39 -12.97 -0.24
CA SER A 122 2.06 -12.53 0.18
C SER A 122 1.83 -11.04 -0.04
N ARG A 123 2.76 -10.36 -0.68
CA ARG A 123 2.75 -8.91 -0.95
C ARG A 123 2.72 -8.65 -2.44
N LEU A 124 1.84 -7.76 -2.89
CA LEU A 124 1.76 -7.31 -4.27
C LEU A 124 1.93 -5.80 -4.32
N LEU A 125 2.81 -5.34 -5.21
CA LEU A 125 2.99 -3.91 -5.47
C LEU A 125 2.22 -3.53 -6.74
N MET A 126 1.47 -2.45 -6.68
CA MET A 126 0.67 -1.95 -7.79
C MET A 126 0.92 -0.47 -8.02
N GLY A 127 0.95 -0.05 -9.28
CA GLY A 127 1.08 1.34 -9.65
C GLY A 127 0.82 1.54 -11.13
N GLU A 128 0.56 2.78 -11.53
CA GLU A 128 0.35 3.17 -12.92
C GLU A 128 1.50 4.04 -13.40
N SER A 129 1.88 3.91 -14.69
CA SER A 129 2.90 4.74 -15.32
C SER A 129 4.21 4.70 -14.52
N LEU A 130 4.66 5.84 -13.99
CA LEU A 130 5.90 5.94 -13.22
C LEU A 130 5.86 5.12 -11.92
N ALA A 131 4.71 5.05 -11.26
CA ALA A 131 4.52 4.20 -10.09
C ALA A 131 4.61 2.71 -10.46
N GLY A 132 4.18 2.33 -11.67
CA GLY A 132 4.38 0.99 -12.20
C GLY A 132 5.85 0.65 -12.33
N SER A 133 6.67 1.57 -12.85
CA SER A 133 8.12 1.40 -12.93
C SER A 133 8.75 1.24 -11.55
N PHE A 134 8.31 2.02 -10.56
CA PHE A 134 8.76 1.87 -9.19
C PHE A 134 8.42 0.48 -8.65
N SER A 135 7.21 0.02 -8.87
CA SER A 135 6.76 -1.31 -8.40
C SER A 135 7.65 -2.42 -8.97
N LEU A 136 7.98 -2.35 -10.26
CA LEU A 136 8.87 -3.32 -10.91
C LEU A 136 10.29 -3.27 -10.36
N SER A 137 10.79 -2.09 -10.05
CA SER A 137 12.17 -1.91 -9.57
C SER A 137 12.37 -2.38 -8.12
N THR A 138 11.29 -2.51 -7.34
CA THR A 138 11.34 -2.90 -5.92
C THR A 138 10.97 -4.35 -5.65
N VAL A 139 10.50 -5.06 -6.63
CA VAL A 139 10.11 -6.48 -6.51
C VAL A 139 11.31 -7.40 -6.29
#